data_dff138f56258fca0d8ce3da8f1de2b9f
#
_entry.id   dff138f56258fca0d8ce3da8f1de2b9f
#
_cell.length_a   1.000
_cell.length_b   1.000
_cell.length_c   1.000
_cell.angle_alpha   90.00
_cell.angle_beta   90.00
_cell.angle_gamma   90.00
#
_symmetry.space_group_name_H-M   'P 1'
#
loop_
_entity.id
_entity.type
_entity.pdbx_description
1 polymer ?
#
loop_
_entity_poly.entity_id
_entity_poly.type
_entity_poly.pdbx_seq_one_letter_code
_entity_poly.pdbx_strand_id
1 'polypeptide(L)'
;MLGAGLTGLSTAWHAQGPVLLVERADRVGGHARSVRRDGFTFDITGHWLHLRDPAIRALVEGLFLPGELATIDRRTRIYSHGALLPYPFQANLHGLPLAVVQECLVGYVAARERAARGAPEPTSFVGFAEDRFGAGIARHFFVPYNRKLWGEHLDALTAAWVSRYIPIPDTAQIVGGAIGLAQEGLGYNARFVYPTAGGIDHLPERMRAALASRPAAALELGCDVEEVDVVGRRIKLTTRADWQPYAALVSTIPLPELVRRIPGAPAAVRDAAASLRHVRWRWLDVAVGAPVPADWHWAYVPEPRLPFFRVGVYSNAAATMAPPGCAGLYVELTDRTGPIDLPAVLAGLVELGALRDPADVRFVEAREVEHAYVVFDAAWEAARATLLGWLEGQAIRSCGRYGGWVYNGMEDCLIAGRDAATWASGHVPKEARA
;
A
#
# COMPACT_ATOMS: atom_id res chain seq x y z
N MET A 1 16.78 -1.69 -16.20
CA MET A 1 15.67 -1.33 -15.27
C MET A 1 15.94 -2.00 -13.94
N LEU A 2 15.70 -1.29 -12.84
CA LEU A 2 16.00 -1.73 -11.48
C LEU A 2 14.71 -2.01 -10.70
N GLY A 3 14.53 -3.28 -10.29
CA GLY A 3 13.40 -3.78 -9.52
C GLY A 3 12.26 -4.37 -10.39
N ALA A 4 11.90 -5.63 -10.13
CA ALA A 4 10.82 -6.36 -10.80
C ALA A 4 9.53 -6.43 -9.95
N GLY A 5 9.20 -5.35 -9.24
CA GLY A 5 7.86 -5.11 -8.72
C GLY A 5 6.88 -4.77 -9.85
N LEU A 6 5.60 -4.54 -9.54
CA LEU A 6 4.58 -4.25 -10.55
C LEU A 6 4.94 -3.09 -11.49
N THR A 7 5.58 -2.04 -10.97
CA THR A 7 6.05 -0.91 -11.81
C THR A 7 7.11 -1.34 -12.80
N GLY A 8 8.13 -2.10 -12.37
CA GLY A 8 9.18 -2.58 -13.25
C GLY A 8 8.68 -3.56 -14.31
N LEU A 9 7.81 -4.51 -13.91
CA LEU A 9 7.17 -5.45 -14.82
C LEU A 9 6.29 -4.72 -15.85
N SER A 10 5.51 -3.72 -15.43
CA SER A 10 4.69 -2.90 -16.31
C SER A 10 5.55 -2.06 -17.27
N THR A 11 6.69 -1.51 -16.80
CA THR A 11 7.60 -0.81 -17.69
C THR A 11 8.18 -1.75 -18.75
N ALA A 12 8.63 -2.93 -18.35
CA ALA A 12 9.15 -3.93 -19.31
C ALA A 12 8.07 -4.39 -20.30
N TRP A 13 6.83 -4.51 -19.84
CA TRP A 13 5.68 -4.85 -20.69
C TRP A 13 5.42 -3.81 -21.79
N HIS A 14 5.46 -2.52 -21.43
CA HIS A 14 5.15 -1.42 -22.37
C HIS A 14 6.38 -0.91 -23.16
N ALA A 15 7.59 -1.37 -22.85
CA ALA A 15 8.80 -0.95 -23.55
C ALA A 15 8.78 -1.38 -25.02
N GLN A 16 9.27 -0.50 -25.91
CA GLN A 16 9.31 -0.72 -27.37
C GLN A 16 10.72 -1.08 -27.88
N GLY A 17 11.61 -1.52 -27.01
CA GLY A 17 12.99 -1.88 -27.41
C GLY A 17 13.61 -2.83 -26.41
N PRO A 18 14.90 -3.16 -26.57
CA PRO A 18 15.61 -4.06 -25.67
C PRO A 18 15.59 -3.55 -24.23
N VAL A 19 15.21 -4.42 -23.29
CA VAL A 19 15.12 -4.13 -21.85
C VAL A 19 15.85 -5.21 -21.07
N LEU A 20 16.76 -4.79 -20.19
CA LEU A 20 17.26 -5.62 -19.11
C LEU A 20 16.55 -5.20 -17.82
N LEU A 21 15.73 -6.09 -17.24
CA LEU A 21 15.07 -5.93 -15.95
C LEU A 21 15.83 -6.76 -14.92
N VAL A 22 16.36 -6.12 -13.87
CA VAL A 22 17.08 -6.80 -12.78
C VAL A 22 16.28 -6.71 -11.47
N GLU A 23 16.31 -7.80 -10.69
CA GLU A 23 15.66 -7.91 -9.39
C GLU A 23 16.60 -8.58 -8.40
N ARG A 24 16.79 -7.97 -7.22
CA ARG A 24 17.67 -8.53 -6.18
C ARG A 24 17.15 -9.82 -5.55
N ALA A 25 15.84 -10.00 -5.52
CA ALA A 25 15.24 -11.23 -5.01
C ALA A 25 15.26 -12.36 -6.07
N ASP A 26 15.02 -13.57 -5.60
CA ASP A 26 14.88 -14.78 -6.41
C ASP A 26 13.54 -14.89 -7.16
N ARG A 27 12.64 -13.92 -6.97
CA ARG A 27 11.30 -13.87 -7.57
C ARG A 27 10.81 -12.43 -7.79
N VAL A 28 9.89 -12.28 -8.73
CA VAL A 28 9.24 -10.99 -9.07
C VAL A 28 8.17 -10.59 -8.06
N GLY A 29 7.59 -9.39 -8.23
CA GLY A 29 6.39 -8.93 -7.57
C GLY A 29 6.59 -7.80 -6.55
N GLY A 30 7.80 -7.59 -6.04
CA GLY A 30 8.04 -6.60 -4.98
C GLY A 30 7.21 -6.95 -3.72
N HIS A 31 6.27 -6.08 -3.31
CA HIS A 31 5.34 -6.37 -2.22
C HIS A 31 4.06 -7.10 -2.68
N ALA A 32 3.76 -7.20 -3.98
CA ALA A 32 2.68 -8.03 -4.48
C ALA A 32 3.14 -9.50 -4.56
N ARG A 33 3.41 -10.08 -3.39
CA ARG A 33 3.91 -11.45 -3.22
C ARG A 33 3.09 -12.20 -2.19
N SER A 34 3.08 -13.53 -2.34
CA SER A 34 2.44 -14.44 -1.39
C SER A 34 3.43 -15.47 -0.88
N VAL A 35 3.17 -15.97 0.31
CA VAL A 35 3.92 -17.07 0.95
C VAL A 35 2.94 -18.20 1.23
N ARG A 36 3.40 -19.43 1.01
CA ARG A 36 2.58 -20.63 1.22
C ARG A 36 3.21 -21.52 2.29
N ARG A 37 2.40 -21.97 3.24
CA ARG A 37 2.80 -22.90 4.29
C ARG A 37 1.61 -23.75 4.73
N ASP A 38 1.78 -25.06 4.79
CA ASP A 38 0.80 -26.03 5.31
C ASP A 38 -0.61 -25.87 4.70
N GLY A 39 -0.68 -25.56 3.41
CA GLY A 39 -1.91 -25.32 2.66
C GLY A 39 -2.51 -23.91 2.82
N PHE A 40 -1.93 -23.06 3.65
CA PHE A 40 -2.30 -21.64 3.76
C PHE A 40 -1.50 -20.80 2.78
N THR A 41 -2.12 -19.74 2.30
CA THR A 41 -1.50 -18.70 1.48
C THR A 41 -1.67 -17.34 2.18
N PHE A 42 -0.59 -16.59 2.31
CA PHE A 42 -0.57 -15.27 2.94
C PHE A 42 0.09 -14.27 2.00
N ASP A 43 -0.55 -13.15 1.73
CA ASP A 43 0.05 -12.02 1.05
C ASP A 43 0.88 -11.16 2.02
N ILE A 44 1.66 -10.24 1.50
CA ILE A 44 2.28 -9.19 2.30
C ILE A 44 1.19 -8.19 2.70
N THR A 45 0.43 -8.50 3.75
CA THR A 45 -0.78 -7.81 4.19
C THR A 45 -1.88 -7.70 3.11
N GLY A 46 -2.88 -6.83 3.26
CA GLY A 46 -4.01 -6.74 2.32
C GLY A 46 -3.61 -6.11 0.99
N HIS A 47 -3.35 -6.92 -0.01
CA HIS A 47 -3.09 -6.49 -1.38
C HIS A 47 -4.32 -6.72 -2.27
N TRP A 48 -5.31 -5.82 -2.14
CA TRP A 48 -6.57 -5.83 -2.89
C TRP A 48 -6.44 -4.99 -4.14
N LEU A 49 -6.69 -5.57 -5.33
CA LEU A 49 -6.49 -4.89 -6.61
C LEU A 49 -7.73 -4.06 -6.98
N HIS A 50 -7.56 -2.75 -7.01
CA HIS A 50 -8.58 -1.81 -7.47
C HIS A 50 -8.22 -1.35 -8.87
N LEU A 51 -9.07 -1.63 -9.86
CA LEU A 51 -8.85 -1.30 -11.28
C LEU A 51 -9.86 -0.26 -11.74
N ARG A 52 -9.38 0.91 -12.15
CA ARG A 52 -10.16 2.06 -12.62
C ARG A 52 -9.75 2.50 -14.02
N ASP A 53 -8.43 2.45 -14.34
CA ASP A 53 -7.91 2.74 -15.67
C ASP A 53 -8.29 1.59 -16.63
N PRO A 54 -9.05 1.87 -17.73
CA PRO A 54 -9.52 0.81 -18.64
C PRO A 54 -8.37 0.03 -19.31
N ALA A 55 -7.25 0.71 -19.62
CA ALA A 55 -6.12 0.05 -20.27
C ALA A 55 -5.37 -0.89 -19.30
N ILE A 56 -5.21 -0.47 -18.04
CA ILE A 56 -4.62 -1.32 -17.00
C ILE A 56 -5.55 -2.48 -16.66
N ARG A 57 -6.85 -2.25 -16.61
CA ARG A 57 -7.84 -3.32 -16.44
C ARG A 57 -7.74 -4.34 -17.55
N ALA A 58 -7.73 -3.92 -18.81
CA ALA A 58 -7.58 -4.80 -19.96
C ALA A 58 -6.26 -5.59 -19.93
N LEU A 59 -5.16 -4.94 -19.54
CA LEU A 59 -3.87 -5.60 -19.34
C LEU A 59 -3.99 -6.72 -18.29
N VAL A 60 -4.52 -6.41 -17.11
CA VAL A 60 -4.62 -7.38 -16.00
C VAL A 60 -5.56 -8.52 -16.39
N GLU A 61 -6.76 -8.21 -16.88
CA GLU A 61 -7.74 -9.23 -17.28
C GLU A 61 -7.22 -10.13 -18.41
N GLY A 62 -6.44 -9.57 -19.35
CA GLY A 62 -5.81 -10.33 -20.43
C GLY A 62 -4.70 -11.31 -19.99
N LEU A 63 -4.21 -11.19 -18.75
CA LEU A 63 -3.24 -12.12 -18.18
C LEU A 63 -3.90 -13.34 -17.52
N PHE A 64 -5.20 -13.33 -17.32
CA PHE A 64 -5.93 -14.39 -16.64
C PHE A 64 -6.98 -15.03 -17.56
N LEU A 65 -7.24 -16.31 -17.36
CA LEU A 65 -8.33 -16.99 -18.05
C LEU A 65 -9.69 -16.57 -17.43
N PRO A 66 -10.79 -16.70 -18.19
CA PRO A 66 -12.11 -16.46 -17.65
C PRO A 66 -12.37 -17.24 -16.36
N GLY A 67 -12.83 -16.55 -15.30
CA GLY A 67 -13.10 -17.13 -13.99
C GLY A 67 -11.91 -17.20 -13.04
N GLU A 68 -10.69 -16.85 -13.44
CA GLU A 68 -9.51 -16.83 -12.56
C GLU A 68 -9.39 -15.53 -11.75
N LEU A 69 -10.14 -14.50 -12.11
CA LEU A 69 -10.29 -13.26 -11.32
C LEU A 69 -11.73 -13.11 -10.85
N ALA A 70 -11.90 -12.85 -9.57
CA ALA A 70 -13.20 -12.49 -8.98
C ALA A 70 -13.27 -10.98 -8.71
N THR A 71 -14.41 -10.36 -9.02
CA THR A 71 -14.75 -9.03 -8.52
C THR A 71 -15.54 -9.19 -7.24
N ILE A 72 -15.07 -8.60 -6.17
CA ILE A 72 -15.54 -8.81 -4.80
C ILE A 72 -16.07 -7.50 -4.25
N ASP A 73 -17.31 -7.51 -3.73
CA ASP A 73 -17.85 -6.37 -2.99
C ASP A 73 -17.17 -6.30 -1.62
N ARG A 74 -16.56 -5.16 -1.34
CA ARG A 74 -15.78 -4.95 -0.13
C ARG A 74 -16.65 -4.98 1.13
N ARG A 75 -16.29 -5.82 2.09
CA ARG A 75 -16.84 -5.81 3.46
C ARG A 75 -15.76 -5.38 4.43
N THR A 76 -15.82 -4.13 4.86
CA THR A 76 -14.85 -3.53 5.79
C THR A 76 -15.56 -3.06 7.04
N ARG A 77 -14.94 -3.26 8.20
CA ARG A 77 -15.45 -2.85 9.51
C ARG A 77 -14.48 -1.91 10.20
N ILE A 78 -15.00 -1.23 11.22
CA ILE A 78 -14.20 -0.45 12.16
C ILE A 78 -14.62 -0.91 13.56
N TYR A 79 -13.64 -1.39 14.33
CA TYR A 79 -13.88 -1.77 15.72
C TYR A 79 -13.57 -0.58 16.62
N SER A 80 -14.59 -0.01 17.23
CA SER A 80 -14.46 1.17 18.10
C SER A 80 -15.48 1.10 19.24
N HIS A 81 -15.04 1.39 20.46
CA HIS A 81 -15.87 1.41 21.68
C HIS A 81 -16.66 0.09 21.89
N GLY A 82 -16.06 -1.05 21.57
CA GLY A 82 -16.70 -2.36 21.69
C GLY A 82 -17.69 -2.71 20.58
N ALA A 83 -17.84 -1.87 19.55
CA ALA A 83 -18.76 -2.09 18.43
C ALA A 83 -18.02 -2.28 17.10
N LEU A 84 -18.54 -3.18 16.25
CA LEU A 84 -18.12 -3.35 14.86
C LEU A 84 -19.01 -2.52 13.93
N LEU A 85 -18.50 -1.40 13.47
CA LEU A 85 -19.20 -0.45 12.61
C LEU A 85 -18.91 -0.70 11.14
N PRO A 86 -19.83 -0.38 10.21
CA PRO A 86 -19.51 -0.31 8.79
C PRO A 86 -18.46 0.79 8.50
N TYR A 87 -17.69 0.63 7.44
CA TYR A 87 -16.80 1.66 6.93
C TYR A 87 -17.56 2.59 5.96
N PRO A 88 -17.28 3.91 5.94
CA PRO A 88 -16.30 4.64 6.76
C PRO A 88 -16.89 5.14 8.09
N PHE A 89 -16.04 5.34 9.09
CA PHE A 89 -16.44 5.74 10.46
C PHE A 89 -17.32 6.99 10.48
N GLN A 90 -16.90 8.04 9.77
CA GLN A 90 -17.58 9.34 9.76
C GLN A 90 -19.01 9.31 9.19
N ALA A 91 -19.37 8.26 8.48
CA ALA A 91 -20.71 8.08 7.93
C ALA A 91 -21.48 6.90 8.56
N ASN A 92 -20.97 6.29 9.64
CA ASN A 92 -21.57 5.12 10.27
C ASN A 92 -21.35 5.14 11.79
N LEU A 93 -21.91 6.15 12.45
CA LEU A 93 -21.75 6.36 13.91
C LEU A 93 -22.76 5.58 14.74
N HIS A 94 -23.81 5.01 14.11
CA HIS A 94 -24.85 4.25 14.81
C HIS A 94 -24.23 2.96 15.43
N GLY A 95 -24.59 2.69 16.69
CA GLY A 95 -24.01 1.57 17.45
C GLY A 95 -22.89 1.97 18.41
N LEU A 96 -22.36 3.20 18.29
CA LEU A 96 -21.48 3.78 19.29
C LEU A 96 -22.25 4.23 20.54
N PRO A 97 -21.59 4.37 21.71
CA PRO A 97 -22.20 5.02 22.87
C PRO A 97 -22.77 6.40 22.50
N LEU A 98 -23.97 6.72 22.95
CA LEU A 98 -24.67 7.95 22.58
C LEU A 98 -23.86 9.24 22.86
N ALA A 99 -23.08 9.27 23.94
CA ALA A 99 -22.20 10.40 24.24
C ALA A 99 -21.12 10.59 23.15
N VAL A 100 -20.58 9.50 22.61
CA VAL A 100 -19.60 9.53 21.50
C VAL A 100 -20.26 10.02 20.21
N VAL A 101 -21.46 9.53 19.90
CA VAL A 101 -22.24 9.99 18.73
C VAL A 101 -22.52 11.49 18.84
N GLN A 102 -22.97 11.95 20.02
CA GLN A 102 -23.23 13.36 20.28
C GLN A 102 -21.96 14.20 20.09
N GLU A 103 -20.83 13.78 20.66
CA GLU A 103 -19.53 14.47 20.51
C GLU A 103 -19.10 14.57 19.04
N CYS A 104 -19.26 13.49 18.28
CA CYS A 104 -18.97 13.46 16.86
C CYS A 104 -19.83 14.44 16.06
N LEU A 105 -21.15 14.44 16.27
CA LEU A 105 -22.08 15.31 15.57
C LEU A 105 -21.90 16.79 15.93
N VAL A 106 -21.77 17.11 17.21
CA VAL A 106 -21.54 18.50 17.66
C VAL A 106 -20.22 19.02 17.13
N GLY A 107 -19.14 18.19 17.17
CA GLY A 107 -17.85 18.53 16.60
C GLY A 107 -17.91 18.77 15.10
N TYR A 108 -18.67 17.95 14.36
CA TYR A 108 -18.88 18.12 12.93
C TYR A 108 -19.62 19.44 12.61
N VAL A 109 -20.71 19.74 13.30
CA VAL A 109 -21.46 21.01 13.11
C VAL A 109 -20.54 22.20 13.36
N ALA A 110 -19.77 22.19 14.45
CA ALA A 110 -18.82 23.27 14.75
C ALA A 110 -17.74 23.42 13.66
N ALA A 111 -17.27 22.33 13.08
CA ALA A 111 -16.33 22.36 11.95
C ALA A 111 -16.96 23.00 10.70
N ARG A 112 -18.22 22.65 10.37
CA ARG A 112 -18.94 23.26 9.23
C ARG A 112 -19.19 24.76 9.43
N GLU A 113 -19.50 25.19 10.65
CA GLU A 113 -19.63 26.61 10.99
C GLU A 113 -18.31 27.38 10.83
N ARG A 114 -17.18 26.80 11.28
CA ARG A 114 -15.86 27.41 11.08
C ARG A 114 -15.54 27.57 9.59
N ALA A 115 -15.76 26.53 8.80
CA ALA A 115 -15.53 26.56 7.36
C ALA A 115 -16.40 27.63 6.67
N ALA A 116 -17.68 27.77 7.05
CA ALA A 116 -18.58 28.78 6.53
C ALA A 116 -18.15 30.23 6.87
N ARG A 117 -17.42 30.41 7.97
CA ARG A 117 -16.82 31.71 8.37
C ARG A 117 -15.47 31.99 7.69
N GLY A 118 -15.02 31.14 6.76
CA GLY A 118 -13.77 31.35 6.02
C GLY A 118 -12.50 31.00 6.82
N ALA A 119 -12.56 30.00 7.70
CA ALA A 119 -11.37 29.49 8.39
C ALA A 119 -10.30 29.06 7.38
N PRO A 120 -9.01 29.29 7.65
CA PRO A 120 -7.93 28.90 6.74
C PRO A 120 -7.83 27.39 6.61
N GLU A 121 -7.41 26.92 5.43
CA GLU A 121 -7.17 25.48 5.16
C GLU A 121 -6.05 24.97 6.08
N PRO A 122 -6.25 23.81 6.72
CA PRO A 122 -5.25 23.22 7.60
C PRO A 122 -4.05 22.67 6.82
N THR A 123 -2.86 22.83 7.37
CA THR A 123 -1.63 22.30 6.78
C THR A 123 -1.24 20.90 7.29
N SER A 124 -1.68 20.56 8.51
CA SER A 124 -1.41 19.25 9.12
C SER A 124 -2.54 18.25 8.90
N PHE A 125 -2.20 16.95 8.97
CA PHE A 125 -3.19 15.87 8.89
C PHE A 125 -4.24 15.94 10.01
N VAL A 126 -3.81 16.21 11.27
CA VAL A 126 -4.73 16.31 12.40
C VAL A 126 -5.67 17.49 12.20
N GLY A 127 -5.14 18.65 11.81
CA GLY A 127 -5.95 19.82 11.48
C GLY A 127 -6.94 19.55 10.35
N PHE A 128 -6.55 18.82 9.31
CA PHE A 128 -7.45 18.39 8.25
C PHE A 128 -8.59 17.50 8.78
N ALA A 129 -8.28 16.53 9.64
CA ALA A 129 -9.31 15.67 10.22
C ALA A 129 -10.32 16.45 11.07
N GLU A 130 -9.85 17.40 11.88
CA GLU A 130 -10.69 18.27 12.70
C GLU A 130 -11.50 19.28 11.89
N ASP A 131 -10.94 19.80 10.79
CA ASP A 131 -11.61 20.76 9.91
C ASP A 131 -12.70 20.10 9.08
N ARG A 132 -12.42 18.93 8.52
CA ARG A 132 -13.36 18.24 7.63
C ARG A 132 -14.44 17.45 8.36
N PHE A 133 -14.10 16.83 9.49
CA PHE A 133 -14.98 15.88 10.19
C PHE A 133 -15.33 16.30 11.62
N GLY A 134 -14.69 17.34 12.16
CA GLY A 134 -14.88 17.80 13.52
C GLY A 134 -14.05 17.07 14.56
N ALA A 135 -13.85 17.70 15.70
CA ALA A 135 -12.97 17.22 16.77
C ALA A 135 -13.39 15.84 17.34
N GLY A 136 -14.70 15.55 17.40
CA GLY A 136 -15.21 14.27 17.91
C GLY A 136 -14.80 13.11 17.00
N ILE A 137 -15.08 13.19 15.70
CA ILE A 137 -14.69 12.14 14.72
C ILE A 137 -13.15 12.01 14.64
N ALA A 138 -12.43 13.14 14.68
CA ALA A 138 -10.98 13.14 14.72
C ALA A 138 -10.45 12.38 15.94
N ARG A 139 -10.99 12.65 17.13
CA ARG A 139 -10.61 12.05 18.42
C ARG A 139 -10.90 10.55 18.48
N HIS A 140 -12.08 10.13 18.02
CA HIS A 140 -12.52 8.74 18.17
C HIS A 140 -12.05 7.81 17.07
N PHE A 141 -11.60 8.36 15.92
CA PHE A 141 -11.14 7.52 14.81
C PHE A 141 -9.83 7.99 14.17
N PHE A 142 -9.80 9.19 13.55
CA PHE A 142 -8.66 9.56 12.72
C PHE A 142 -7.35 9.64 13.48
N VAL A 143 -7.34 10.30 14.63
CA VAL A 143 -6.12 10.48 15.42
C VAL A 143 -5.63 9.16 16.00
N PRO A 144 -6.43 8.38 16.77
CA PRO A 144 -5.93 7.14 17.37
C PRO A 144 -5.56 6.09 16.32
N TYR A 145 -6.33 5.94 15.24
CA TYR A 145 -5.98 5.02 14.15
C TYR A 145 -4.66 5.41 13.48
N ASN A 146 -4.52 6.68 13.11
CA ASN A 146 -3.31 7.15 12.44
C ASN A 146 -2.11 7.23 13.40
N ARG A 147 -2.30 7.41 14.71
CA ARG A 147 -1.23 7.29 15.71
C ARG A 147 -0.64 5.88 15.72
N LYS A 148 -1.48 4.85 15.60
CA LYS A 148 -1.03 3.47 15.47
C LYS A 148 -0.31 3.20 14.15
N LEU A 149 -0.80 3.81 13.05
CA LEU A 149 -0.27 3.66 11.72
C LEU A 149 1.06 4.40 11.52
N TRP A 150 1.16 5.65 11.95
CA TRP A 150 2.31 6.55 11.69
C TRP A 150 3.28 6.67 12.87
N GLY A 151 2.85 6.28 14.08
CA GLY A 151 3.64 6.42 15.29
C GLY A 151 3.96 7.88 15.59
N GLU A 152 5.22 8.16 15.87
CA GLU A 152 5.74 9.51 16.13
C GLU A 152 5.63 10.47 14.95
N HIS A 153 5.52 9.95 13.72
CA HIS A 153 5.42 10.78 12.52
C HIS A 153 4.07 11.46 12.35
N LEU A 154 3.01 11.04 13.09
CA LEU A 154 1.66 11.57 12.91
C LEU A 154 1.60 13.11 13.00
N ASP A 155 2.31 13.69 13.96
CA ASP A 155 2.27 15.14 14.22
C ASP A 155 3.02 15.96 13.17
N ALA A 156 3.90 15.31 12.39
CA ALA A 156 4.63 15.91 11.29
C ALA A 156 3.91 15.75 9.94
N LEU A 157 2.86 14.93 9.85
CA LEU A 157 2.15 14.70 8.59
C LEU A 157 1.43 15.94 8.10
N THR A 158 1.62 16.24 6.81
CA THR A 158 0.87 17.29 6.11
C THR A 158 -0.48 16.79 5.62
N ALA A 159 -1.38 17.71 5.25
CA ALA A 159 -2.66 17.39 4.64
C ALA A 159 -2.57 17.09 3.13
N ALA A 160 -1.42 17.25 2.49
CA ALA A 160 -1.27 17.21 1.03
C ALA A 160 -1.62 15.87 0.38
N TRP A 161 -1.55 14.75 1.11
CA TRP A 161 -1.74 13.40 0.55
C TRP A 161 -3.14 12.81 0.76
N VAL A 162 -3.95 13.39 1.67
CA VAL A 162 -5.17 12.75 2.21
C VAL A 162 -6.39 12.83 1.33
N SER A 163 -6.55 13.89 0.51
CA SER A 163 -7.78 14.19 -0.21
C SER A 163 -8.25 13.08 -1.17
N ARG A 164 -7.32 12.28 -1.70
CA ARG A 164 -7.62 11.19 -2.62
C ARG A 164 -8.13 9.92 -1.93
N TYR A 165 -7.78 9.71 -0.65
CA TYR A 165 -7.95 8.40 0.01
C TYR A 165 -9.01 8.38 1.09
N ILE A 166 -9.37 9.54 1.64
CA ILE A 166 -10.35 9.67 2.72
C ILE A 166 -11.68 10.12 2.13
N PRO A 167 -12.75 9.31 2.21
CA PRO A 167 -14.08 9.73 1.80
C PRO A 167 -14.56 10.93 2.61
N ILE A 168 -15.10 11.95 1.94
CA ILE A 168 -15.69 13.13 2.57
C ILE A 168 -17.21 13.05 2.36
N PRO A 169 -17.97 12.41 3.28
CA PRO A 169 -19.41 12.35 3.21
C PRO A 169 -20.03 13.75 3.37
N ASP A 170 -21.19 13.94 2.77
CA ASP A 170 -21.99 15.15 3.03
C ASP A 170 -22.69 15.12 4.40
N THR A 171 -23.31 16.22 4.77
CA THR A 171 -23.98 16.35 6.07
C THR A 171 -25.14 15.35 6.22
N ALA A 172 -25.89 15.07 5.15
CA ALA A 172 -27.00 14.14 5.22
C ALA A 172 -26.51 12.71 5.45
N GLN A 173 -25.38 12.33 4.85
CA GLN A 173 -24.75 11.02 5.04
C GLN A 173 -24.21 10.87 6.48
N ILE A 174 -23.58 11.90 7.05
CA ILE A 174 -23.04 11.85 8.42
C ILE A 174 -24.18 11.75 9.43
N VAL A 175 -25.19 12.61 9.32
CA VAL A 175 -26.37 12.60 10.22
C VAL A 175 -27.17 11.31 10.03
N GLY A 176 -27.43 10.91 8.78
CA GLY A 176 -28.15 9.68 8.47
C GLY A 176 -27.45 8.45 9.08
N GLY A 177 -26.13 8.35 8.93
CA GLY A 177 -25.35 7.25 9.50
C GLY A 177 -25.29 7.25 11.03
N ALA A 178 -25.48 8.41 11.67
CA ALA A 178 -25.56 8.49 13.14
C ALA A 178 -26.91 8.00 13.68
N ILE A 179 -27.98 8.15 12.93
CA ILE A 179 -29.33 7.68 13.30
C ILE A 179 -29.68 6.31 12.74
N GLY A 180 -28.73 5.59 12.12
CA GLY A 180 -28.88 4.21 11.67
C GLY A 180 -29.37 4.04 10.23
N LEU A 181 -29.39 5.11 9.41
CA LEU A 181 -29.62 4.97 7.97
C LEU A 181 -28.36 4.38 7.31
N ALA A 182 -28.54 3.26 6.61
CA ALA A 182 -27.44 2.58 5.95
C ALA A 182 -26.75 3.51 4.92
N GLN A 183 -25.42 3.58 4.99
CA GLN A 183 -24.58 4.32 4.07
C GLN A 183 -23.73 3.32 3.27
N GLU A 184 -24.20 2.92 2.10
CA GLU A 184 -23.52 1.96 1.24
C GLU A 184 -22.71 2.65 0.13
N GLY A 185 -21.68 1.97 -0.37
CA GLY A 185 -20.93 2.39 -1.55
C GLY A 185 -20.05 3.62 -1.37
N LEU A 186 -19.84 4.09 -0.14
CA LEU A 186 -18.98 5.24 0.13
C LEU A 186 -17.49 4.89 -0.05
N GLY A 187 -16.80 5.71 -0.84
CA GLY A 187 -15.37 5.61 -1.12
C GLY A 187 -15.07 4.96 -2.48
N TYR A 188 -13.87 5.28 -2.98
CA TYR A 188 -13.39 4.89 -4.32
C TYR A 188 -13.11 3.39 -4.48
N ASN A 189 -13.09 2.62 -3.39
CA ASN A 189 -12.70 1.21 -3.34
C ASN A 189 -13.82 0.30 -2.82
N ALA A 190 -15.08 0.55 -3.23
CA ALA A 190 -16.22 -0.29 -2.85
C ALA A 190 -16.12 -1.73 -3.38
N ARG A 191 -15.33 -1.93 -4.45
CA ARG A 191 -15.03 -3.25 -5.04
C ARG A 191 -13.53 -3.42 -5.23
N PHE A 192 -13.08 -4.66 -5.20
CA PHE A 192 -11.73 -5.04 -5.59
C PHE A 192 -11.74 -6.33 -6.42
N VAL A 193 -10.64 -6.54 -7.14
CA VAL A 193 -10.41 -7.75 -7.94
C VAL A 193 -9.35 -8.60 -7.23
N TYR A 194 -9.53 -9.92 -7.24
CA TYR A 194 -8.58 -10.82 -6.62
C TYR A 194 -8.53 -12.19 -7.34
N PRO A 195 -7.35 -12.87 -7.40
CA PRO A 195 -7.23 -14.20 -8.01
C PRO A 195 -8.06 -15.24 -7.24
N THR A 196 -8.87 -16.02 -7.97
CA THR A 196 -9.72 -17.08 -7.39
C THR A 196 -8.90 -18.23 -6.83
N ALA A 197 -7.72 -18.50 -7.40
CA ALA A 197 -6.77 -19.49 -6.89
C ALA A 197 -6.09 -19.07 -5.58
N GLY A 198 -6.28 -17.79 -5.13
CA GLY A 198 -5.65 -17.22 -3.94
C GLY A 198 -4.19 -16.84 -4.15
N GLY A 199 -3.79 -15.72 -3.51
CA GLY A 199 -2.45 -15.15 -3.62
C GLY A 199 -2.32 -14.10 -4.71
N ILE A 200 -1.96 -12.87 -4.29
CA ILE A 200 -1.76 -11.75 -5.23
C ILE A 200 -0.54 -11.96 -6.15
N ASP A 201 0.39 -12.83 -5.78
CA ASP A 201 1.59 -13.17 -6.56
C ASP A 201 1.27 -13.77 -7.93
N HIS A 202 0.07 -14.27 -8.16
CA HIS A 202 -0.36 -14.70 -9.49
C HIS A 202 -0.25 -13.58 -10.53
N LEU A 203 -0.53 -12.33 -10.17
CA LEU A 203 -0.43 -11.21 -11.10
C LEU A 203 1.02 -10.96 -11.58
N PRO A 204 2.00 -10.68 -10.73
CA PRO A 204 3.37 -10.48 -11.18
C PRO A 204 3.98 -11.73 -11.85
N GLU A 205 3.63 -12.94 -11.42
CA GLU A 205 4.12 -14.16 -12.06
C GLU A 205 3.57 -14.34 -13.48
N ARG A 206 2.31 -14.00 -13.73
CA ARG A 206 1.75 -14.01 -15.09
C ARG A 206 2.35 -12.93 -15.96
N MET A 207 2.62 -11.74 -15.41
CA MET A 207 3.37 -10.71 -16.12
C MET A 207 4.78 -11.19 -16.50
N ARG A 208 5.48 -11.86 -15.57
CA ARG A 208 6.79 -12.47 -15.84
C ARG A 208 6.72 -13.52 -16.96
N ALA A 209 5.75 -14.41 -16.90
CA ALA A 209 5.56 -15.44 -17.92
C ALA A 209 5.28 -14.84 -19.30
N ALA A 210 4.45 -13.80 -19.35
CA ALA A 210 4.16 -13.10 -20.60
C ALA A 210 5.37 -12.32 -21.14
N LEU A 211 6.23 -11.76 -20.27
CA LEU A 211 7.48 -11.11 -20.68
C LEU A 211 8.49 -12.11 -21.23
N ALA A 212 8.52 -13.37 -20.76
CA ALA A 212 9.42 -14.40 -21.26
C ALA A 212 9.19 -14.75 -22.75
N SER A 213 8.00 -14.47 -23.28
CA SER A 213 7.69 -14.63 -24.71
C SER A 213 8.14 -13.44 -25.58
N ARG A 214 8.72 -12.38 -24.98
CA ARG A 214 9.22 -11.19 -25.69
C ARG A 214 10.74 -11.23 -25.82
N PRO A 215 11.29 -11.49 -27.03
CA PRO A 215 12.75 -11.65 -27.22
C PRO A 215 13.57 -10.41 -26.80
N ALA A 216 12.95 -9.22 -26.82
CA ALA A 216 13.61 -7.98 -26.46
C ALA A 216 13.63 -7.70 -24.94
N ALA A 217 12.99 -8.53 -24.10
CA ALA A 217 12.94 -8.34 -22.66
C ALA A 217 13.72 -9.46 -21.94
N ALA A 218 14.81 -9.09 -21.28
CA ALA A 218 15.57 -10.00 -20.41
C ALA A 218 15.27 -9.69 -18.94
N LEU A 219 14.98 -10.72 -18.15
CA LEU A 219 14.80 -10.64 -16.70
C LEU A 219 15.91 -11.41 -15.99
N GLU A 220 16.59 -10.77 -15.06
CA GLU A 220 17.64 -11.36 -14.23
C GLU A 220 17.26 -11.24 -12.76
N LEU A 221 17.01 -12.39 -12.12
CA LEU A 221 16.69 -12.50 -10.68
C LEU A 221 17.96 -12.76 -9.87
N GLY A 222 17.94 -12.48 -8.57
CA GLY A 222 19.12 -12.57 -7.71
C GLY A 222 20.22 -11.55 -8.07
N CYS A 223 19.85 -10.51 -8.82
CA CYS A 223 20.76 -9.50 -9.33
C CYS A 223 20.44 -8.12 -8.71
N ASP A 224 21.32 -7.58 -7.89
CA ASP A 224 21.20 -6.21 -7.35
C ASP A 224 22.10 -5.24 -8.11
N VAL A 225 21.78 -3.95 -8.04
CA VAL A 225 22.65 -2.88 -8.49
C VAL A 225 23.57 -2.46 -7.34
N GLU A 226 24.87 -2.54 -7.57
CA GLU A 226 25.88 -2.11 -6.60
C GLU A 226 26.13 -0.61 -6.72
N GLU A 227 26.30 -0.11 -7.93
CA GLU A 227 26.67 1.27 -8.20
C GLU A 227 26.06 1.76 -9.52
N VAL A 228 25.77 3.07 -9.57
CA VAL A 228 25.32 3.78 -10.76
C VAL A 228 26.31 4.91 -11.06
N ASP A 229 27.01 4.79 -12.17
CA ASP A 229 27.89 5.84 -12.72
C ASP A 229 27.08 6.71 -13.69
N VAL A 230 26.60 7.85 -13.19
CA VAL A 230 25.76 8.77 -13.98
C VAL A 230 26.54 9.49 -15.07
N VAL A 231 27.86 9.67 -14.91
CA VAL A 231 28.72 10.33 -15.91
C VAL A 231 28.98 9.39 -17.07
N GLY A 232 29.36 8.14 -16.76
CA GLY A 232 29.59 7.09 -17.77
C GLY A 232 28.31 6.46 -18.29
N ARG A 233 27.13 6.80 -17.75
CA ARG A 233 25.83 6.18 -18.04
C ARG A 233 25.89 4.65 -18.04
N ARG A 234 26.33 4.09 -16.90
CA ARG A 234 26.49 2.64 -16.72
C ARG A 234 26.19 2.23 -15.30
N ILE A 235 25.83 0.97 -15.14
CA ILE A 235 25.52 0.37 -13.83
C ILE A 235 26.43 -0.81 -13.55
N LYS A 236 26.79 -1.01 -12.29
CA LYS A 236 27.46 -2.20 -11.80
C LYS A 236 26.44 -3.12 -11.17
N LEU A 237 26.40 -4.36 -11.63
CA LEU A 237 25.48 -5.38 -11.15
C LEU A 237 26.25 -6.47 -10.38
N THR A 238 25.62 -7.03 -9.34
CA THR A 238 26.24 -8.08 -8.49
C THR A 238 26.57 -9.37 -9.24
N THR A 239 25.86 -9.62 -10.33
CA THR A 239 26.01 -10.87 -11.13
C THR A 239 26.95 -10.70 -12.32
N ARG A 240 27.49 -9.49 -12.58
CA ARG A 240 28.29 -9.21 -13.76
C ARG A 240 29.63 -8.56 -13.40
N ALA A 241 30.71 -9.05 -14.00
CA ALA A 241 32.04 -8.48 -13.80
C ALA A 241 32.15 -7.08 -14.44
N ASP A 242 31.52 -6.87 -15.60
CA ASP A 242 31.62 -5.63 -16.36
C ASP A 242 30.49 -4.66 -16.09
N TRP A 243 30.77 -3.38 -16.25
CA TRP A 243 29.77 -2.32 -16.24
C TRP A 243 28.78 -2.46 -17.39
N GLN A 244 27.51 -2.30 -17.10
CA GLN A 244 26.45 -2.38 -18.11
C GLN A 244 26.01 -0.96 -18.50
N PRO A 245 26.18 -0.55 -19.78
CA PRO A 245 25.74 0.76 -20.23
C PRO A 245 24.23 0.85 -20.31
N TYR A 246 23.69 2.08 -20.16
CA TYR A 246 22.28 2.35 -20.40
C TYR A 246 22.05 3.61 -21.22
N ALA A 247 21.07 3.61 -22.11
CA ALA A 247 20.57 4.81 -22.78
C ALA A 247 19.56 5.55 -21.87
N ALA A 248 18.68 4.81 -21.20
CA ALA A 248 17.76 5.26 -20.18
C ALA A 248 17.72 4.29 -19.02
N LEU A 249 17.70 4.76 -17.79
CA LEU A 249 17.60 3.93 -16.59
C LEU A 249 16.26 4.19 -15.88
N VAL A 250 15.41 3.18 -15.79
CA VAL A 250 14.20 3.24 -14.95
C VAL A 250 14.49 2.52 -13.65
N SER A 251 14.25 3.20 -12.52
CA SER A 251 14.44 2.65 -11.18
C SER A 251 13.12 2.62 -10.41
N THR A 252 12.83 1.48 -9.79
CA THR A 252 11.68 1.31 -8.89
C THR A 252 12.11 0.97 -7.46
N ILE A 253 13.43 0.91 -7.20
CA ILE A 253 13.97 0.71 -5.86
C ILE A 253 13.73 1.97 -5.01
N PRO A 254 13.74 1.86 -3.67
CA PRO A 254 13.50 3.02 -2.81
C PRO A 254 14.40 4.20 -3.15
N LEU A 255 13.81 5.38 -3.32
CA LEU A 255 14.49 6.59 -3.82
C LEU A 255 15.77 6.96 -3.01
N PRO A 256 15.76 6.92 -1.66
CA PRO A 256 17.00 7.13 -0.89
C PRO A 256 18.05 6.05 -1.12
N GLU A 257 17.63 4.81 -1.37
CA GLU A 257 18.56 3.72 -1.66
C GLU A 257 19.21 3.85 -3.04
N LEU A 258 18.47 4.32 -4.04
CA LEU A 258 19.03 4.63 -5.35
C LEU A 258 20.14 5.68 -5.25
N VAL A 259 19.88 6.78 -4.54
CA VAL A 259 20.86 7.88 -4.37
C VAL A 259 22.14 7.41 -3.68
N ARG A 260 22.01 6.53 -2.66
CA ARG A 260 23.20 5.94 -1.99
C ARG A 260 24.08 5.10 -2.91
N ARG A 261 23.53 4.58 -4.02
CA ARG A 261 24.25 3.83 -5.05
C ARG A 261 24.89 4.72 -6.13
N ILE A 262 24.80 6.04 -5.98
CA ILE A 262 25.40 7.03 -6.91
C ILE A 262 26.49 7.82 -6.17
N PRO A 263 27.74 7.36 -6.14
CA PRO A 263 28.82 8.01 -5.35
C PRO A 263 29.05 9.48 -5.74
N GLY A 264 28.84 9.82 -7.02
CA GLY A 264 28.98 11.18 -7.54
C GLY A 264 27.78 12.11 -7.33
N ALA A 265 26.77 11.71 -6.54
CA ALA A 265 25.60 12.55 -6.26
C ALA A 265 26.03 13.82 -5.51
N PRO A 266 25.52 15.03 -5.89
CA PRO A 266 25.80 16.29 -5.20
C PRO A 266 25.38 16.25 -3.72
N ALA A 267 26.01 17.06 -2.87
CA ALA A 267 25.68 17.14 -1.44
C ALA A 267 24.20 17.44 -1.22
N ALA A 268 23.63 18.42 -1.92
CA ALA A 268 22.20 18.77 -1.81
C ALA A 268 21.26 17.60 -2.15
N VAL A 269 21.65 16.72 -3.09
CA VAL A 269 20.89 15.52 -3.45
C VAL A 269 20.99 14.46 -2.35
N ARG A 270 22.18 14.25 -1.77
CA ARG A 270 22.36 13.33 -0.65
C ARG A 270 21.60 13.78 0.58
N ASP A 271 21.63 15.08 0.89
CA ASP A 271 20.91 15.66 2.03
C ASP A 271 19.40 15.56 1.85
N ALA A 272 18.90 15.82 0.64
CA ALA A 272 17.48 15.60 0.31
C ALA A 272 17.08 14.12 0.46
N ALA A 273 17.92 13.19 0.03
CA ALA A 273 17.66 11.75 0.21
C ALA A 273 17.63 11.34 1.70
N ALA A 274 18.53 11.91 2.51
CA ALA A 274 18.61 11.66 3.95
C ALA A 274 17.42 12.23 4.73
N SER A 275 16.76 13.28 4.21
CA SER A 275 15.58 13.89 4.84
C SER A 275 14.30 13.10 4.62
N LEU A 276 14.23 12.20 3.63
CA LEU A 276 13.06 11.40 3.34
C LEU A 276 12.86 10.30 4.40
N ARG A 277 11.66 10.23 4.95
CA ARG A 277 11.28 9.30 6.01
C ARG A 277 10.29 8.24 5.52
N HIS A 278 10.30 7.09 6.20
CA HIS A 278 9.37 6.00 5.96
C HIS A 278 8.98 5.32 7.26
N VAL A 279 7.93 4.51 7.21
CA VAL A 279 7.48 3.66 8.31
C VAL A 279 7.82 2.22 7.99
N ARG A 280 8.48 1.53 8.92
CA ARG A 280 8.62 0.07 8.92
C ARG A 280 7.29 -0.56 9.33
N TRP A 281 7.01 -1.76 8.84
CA TRP A 281 5.79 -2.48 9.14
C TRP A 281 6.06 -3.89 9.63
N ARG A 282 5.31 -4.30 10.67
CA ARG A 282 5.30 -5.67 11.16
C ARG A 282 3.88 -6.19 11.16
N TRP A 283 3.72 -7.45 10.81
CA TRP A 283 2.44 -8.13 10.90
C TRP A 283 2.63 -9.58 11.27
N LEU A 284 1.53 -10.22 11.66
CA LEU A 284 1.44 -11.66 11.86
C LEU A 284 0.59 -12.28 10.77
N ASP A 285 1.08 -13.35 10.18
CA ASP A 285 0.28 -14.31 9.44
C ASP A 285 -0.24 -15.32 10.47
N VAL A 286 -1.56 -15.46 10.58
CA VAL A 286 -2.21 -16.35 11.57
C VAL A 286 -3.00 -17.41 10.84
N ALA A 287 -2.59 -18.66 10.98
CA ALA A 287 -3.29 -19.83 10.45
C ALA A 287 -4.27 -20.37 11.48
N VAL A 288 -5.55 -20.36 11.16
CA VAL A 288 -6.62 -20.83 12.05
C VAL A 288 -7.19 -22.15 11.53
N GLY A 289 -7.20 -23.17 12.37
CA GLY A 289 -7.66 -24.52 12.04
C GLY A 289 -9.18 -24.71 12.11
N ALA A 290 -9.93 -23.62 12.19
CA ALA A 290 -11.39 -23.59 12.27
C ALA A 290 -11.94 -22.42 11.47
N PRO A 291 -13.23 -22.39 11.12
CA PRO A 291 -13.90 -21.22 10.57
C PRO A 291 -13.92 -20.08 11.58
N VAL A 292 -13.66 -18.86 11.11
CA VAL A 292 -13.70 -17.66 11.94
C VAL A 292 -15.10 -17.01 11.92
N PRO A 293 -15.51 -16.31 13.00
CA PRO A 293 -16.80 -15.61 13.04
C PRO A 293 -16.89 -14.44 12.08
N ALA A 294 -15.73 -13.82 11.73
CA ALA A 294 -15.64 -12.64 10.90
C ALA A 294 -16.17 -12.88 9.47
N ASP A 295 -17.16 -12.11 9.05
CA ASP A 295 -17.73 -12.10 7.69
C ASP A 295 -17.14 -11.02 6.78
N TRP A 296 -16.23 -10.21 7.31
CA TRP A 296 -15.59 -9.07 6.65
C TRP A 296 -14.20 -9.43 6.10
N HIS A 297 -13.73 -8.63 5.13
CA HIS A 297 -12.41 -8.82 4.54
C HIS A 297 -11.30 -8.20 5.42
N TRP A 298 -11.57 -7.03 6.03
CA TRP A 298 -10.67 -6.43 7.04
C TRP A 298 -11.42 -5.48 7.97
N ALA A 299 -10.82 -5.26 9.12
CA ALA A 299 -11.28 -4.30 10.11
C ALA A 299 -10.16 -3.34 10.50
N TYR A 300 -10.50 -2.05 10.62
CA TYR A 300 -9.64 -1.01 11.20
C TYR A 300 -9.88 -0.94 12.71
N VAL A 301 -8.81 -0.77 13.48
CA VAL A 301 -8.84 -0.82 14.94
C VAL A 301 -8.17 0.42 15.54
N PRO A 302 -8.91 1.52 15.75
CA PRO A 302 -8.41 2.71 16.41
C PRO A 302 -8.11 2.52 17.91
N GLU A 303 -8.71 1.51 18.57
CA GLU A 303 -8.61 1.25 20.02
C GLU A 303 -7.15 1.19 20.50
N PRO A 304 -6.69 2.15 21.35
CA PRO A 304 -5.28 2.22 21.76
C PRO A 304 -4.79 1.01 22.56
N ARG A 305 -5.69 0.34 23.30
CA ARG A 305 -5.37 -0.82 24.14
C ARG A 305 -5.10 -2.10 23.34
N LEU A 306 -5.57 -2.20 22.08
CA LEU A 306 -5.32 -3.35 21.24
C LEU A 306 -3.97 -3.21 20.53
N PRO A 307 -3.11 -4.26 20.48
CA PRO A 307 -1.74 -4.17 20.00
C PRO A 307 -1.62 -4.14 18.46
N PHE A 308 -2.73 -4.06 17.75
CA PHE A 308 -2.81 -4.00 16.29
C PHE A 308 -3.75 -2.89 15.82
N PHE A 309 -3.61 -2.44 14.59
CA PHE A 309 -4.43 -1.37 14.00
C PHE A 309 -5.27 -1.83 12.81
N ARG A 310 -4.96 -2.98 12.20
CA ARG A 310 -5.75 -3.59 11.14
C ARG A 310 -5.63 -5.11 11.19
N VAL A 311 -6.75 -5.78 11.00
CA VAL A 311 -6.84 -7.23 10.87
C VAL A 311 -7.59 -7.55 9.59
N GLY A 312 -7.10 -8.52 8.82
CA GLY A 312 -7.82 -9.00 7.64
C GLY A 312 -7.94 -10.51 7.60
N VAL A 313 -8.96 -10.98 6.90
CA VAL A 313 -9.27 -12.40 6.70
C VAL A 313 -9.15 -12.72 5.21
N TYR A 314 -8.05 -13.34 4.83
CA TYR A 314 -7.78 -13.70 3.43
C TYR A 314 -8.81 -14.67 2.86
N SER A 315 -9.19 -15.68 3.64
CA SER A 315 -10.16 -16.71 3.21
C SER A 315 -11.55 -16.17 2.90
N ASN A 316 -11.90 -14.96 3.38
CA ASN A 316 -13.14 -14.29 3.00
C ASN A 316 -13.08 -13.64 1.60
N ALA A 317 -11.89 -13.37 1.08
CA ALA A 317 -11.70 -12.89 -0.28
C ALA A 317 -11.53 -14.05 -1.27
N ALA A 318 -10.75 -15.08 -0.88
CA ALA A 318 -10.56 -16.29 -1.68
C ALA A 318 -10.47 -17.49 -0.72
N ALA A 319 -11.46 -18.39 -0.79
CA ALA A 319 -11.52 -19.58 0.08
C ALA A 319 -10.28 -20.48 -0.06
N THR A 320 -9.63 -20.44 -1.22
CA THR A 320 -8.39 -21.17 -1.52
C THR A 320 -7.15 -20.66 -0.78
N MET A 321 -7.24 -19.53 -0.07
CA MET A 321 -6.15 -18.99 0.76
C MET A 321 -5.93 -19.80 2.06
N ALA A 322 -6.85 -20.72 2.39
CA ALA A 322 -6.72 -21.61 3.52
C ALA A 322 -7.25 -23.03 3.15
N PRO A 323 -6.84 -24.08 3.86
CA PRO A 323 -7.46 -25.40 3.71
C PRO A 323 -8.96 -25.36 4.01
N PRO A 324 -9.76 -26.29 3.47
CA PRO A 324 -11.18 -26.36 3.73
C PRO A 324 -11.49 -26.39 5.24
N GLY A 325 -12.43 -25.54 5.69
CA GLY A 325 -12.79 -25.39 7.10
C GLY A 325 -11.79 -24.61 7.96
N CYS A 326 -10.74 -24.05 7.36
CA CYS A 326 -9.73 -23.20 8.02
C CYS A 326 -9.86 -21.75 7.58
N ALA A 327 -9.13 -20.85 8.26
CA ALA A 327 -9.04 -19.44 7.87
C ALA A 327 -7.60 -18.92 7.98
N GLY A 328 -7.23 -18.01 7.07
CA GLY A 328 -5.95 -17.28 7.10
C GLY A 328 -6.20 -15.82 7.42
N LEU A 329 -5.50 -15.28 8.43
CA LEU A 329 -5.59 -13.88 8.81
C LEU A 329 -4.24 -13.18 8.68
N TYR A 330 -4.26 -11.87 8.45
CA TYR A 330 -3.12 -10.99 8.72
C TYR A 330 -3.48 -10.01 9.84
N VAL A 331 -2.50 -9.72 10.71
CA VAL A 331 -2.67 -8.83 11.86
C VAL A 331 -1.56 -7.81 11.85
N GLU A 332 -1.86 -6.56 11.52
CA GLU A 332 -0.87 -5.49 11.42
C GLU A 332 -0.63 -4.84 12.78
N LEU A 333 0.60 -4.97 13.27
CA LEU A 333 0.98 -4.60 14.63
C LEU A 333 1.29 -3.11 14.77
N THR A 334 0.89 -2.55 15.92
CA THR A 334 1.23 -1.16 16.29
C THR A 334 2.70 -1.03 16.64
N ASP A 335 3.23 -1.97 17.43
CA ASP A 335 4.66 -2.01 17.78
C ASP A 335 5.47 -2.64 16.63
N ARG A 336 6.52 -1.94 16.22
CA ARG A 336 7.37 -2.30 15.09
C ARG A 336 8.72 -2.88 15.47
N THR A 337 9.11 -2.80 16.73
CA THR A 337 10.47 -3.13 17.18
C THR A 337 10.56 -3.99 18.43
N GLY A 338 9.59 -3.87 19.34
CA GLY A 338 9.56 -4.59 20.62
C GLY A 338 9.20 -6.09 20.49
N PRO A 339 9.24 -6.84 21.59
CA PRO A 339 8.74 -8.20 21.62
C PRO A 339 7.23 -8.22 21.35
N ILE A 340 6.77 -9.25 20.64
CA ILE A 340 5.35 -9.41 20.31
C ILE A 340 4.65 -10.09 21.49
N ASP A 341 3.69 -9.40 22.10
CA ASP A 341 2.79 -10.00 23.10
C ASP A 341 1.70 -10.79 22.36
N LEU A 342 2.04 -12.01 21.97
CA LEU A 342 1.11 -12.89 21.24
C LEU A 342 -0.17 -13.20 22.03
N PRO A 343 -0.14 -13.47 23.34
CA PRO A 343 -1.37 -13.61 24.14
C PRO A 343 -2.30 -12.41 24.03
N ALA A 344 -1.78 -11.18 24.14
CA ALA A 344 -2.58 -9.97 23.99
C ALA A 344 -3.14 -9.80 22.57
N VAL A 345 -2.37 -10.17 21.54
CA VAL A 345 -2.87 -10.18 20.15
C VAL A 345 -4.01 -11.15 19.99
N LEU A 346 -3.88 -12.41 20.44
CA LEU A 346 -4.91 -13.43 20.30
C LEU A 346 -6.19 -13.07 21.10
N ALA A 347 -6.05 -12.55 22.31
CA ALA A 347 -7.17 -12.04 23.09
C ALA A 347 -7.92 -10.92 22.35
N GLY A 348 -7.17 -9.97 21.76
CA GLY A 348 -7.73 -8.90 20.94
C GLY A 348 -8.45 -9.42 19.68
N LEU A 349 -7.97 -10.48 19.04
CA LEU A 349 -8.64 -11.12 17.90
C LEU A 349 -9.97 -11.76 18.30
N VAL A 350 -10.03 -12.36 19.47
CA VAL A 350 -11.29 -12.90 20.04
C VAL A 350 -12.28 -11.77 20.32
N GLU A 351 -11.81 -10.72 20.97
CA GLU A 351 -12.62 -9.52 21.25
C GLU A 351 -13.19 -8.88 19.97
N LEU A 352 -12.36 -8.80 18.92
CA LEU A 352 -12.76 -8.29 17.61
C LEU A 352 -13.75 -9.21 16.87
N GLY A 353 -13.91 -10.44 17.31
CA GLY A 353 -14.68 -11.48 16.60
C GLY A 353 -13.96 -11.99 15.34
N ALA A 354 -12.65 -11.82 15.25
CA ALA A 354 -11.81 -12.37 14.17
C ALA A 354 -11.32 -13.79 14.47
N LEU A 355 -11.38 -14.22 15.73
CA LEU A 355 -11.01 -15.54 16.21
C LEU A 355 -12.06 -15.99 17.23
N ARG A 356 -12.40 -17.27 17.25
CA ARG A 356 -13.32 -17.83 18.24
C ARG A 356 -12.60 -18.23 19.52
N ASP A 357 -11.51 -18.98 19.36
CA ASP A 357 -10.71 -19.50 20.46
C ASP A 357 -9.23 -19.44 20.04
N PRO A 358 -8.31 -18.95 20.89
CA PRO A 358 -6.87 -19.05 20.65
C PRO A 358 -6.37 -20.47 20.39
N ALA A 359 -7.05 -21.50 20.93
CA ALA A 359 -6.71 -22.91 20.70
C ALA A 359 -6.93 -23.37 19.25
N ASP A 360 -7.72 -22.62 18.45
CA ASP A 360 -7.90 -22.88 17.02
C ASP A 360 -6.70 -22.48 16.17
N VAL A 361 -5.73 -21.73 16.71
CA VAL A 361 -4.55 -21.27 16.00
C VAL A 361 -3.55 -22.40 15.79
N ARG A 362 -3.23 -22.71 14.54
CA ARG A 362 -2.26 -23.75 14.17
C ARG A 362 -0.83 -23.25 14.24
N PHE A 363 -0.59 -22.07 13.68
CA PHE A 363 0.70 -21.38 13.76
C PHE A 363 0.55 -19.88 13.54
N VAL A 364 1.55 -19.16 13.97
CA VAL A 364 1.70 -17.71 13.74
C VAL A 364 3.10 -17.44 13.20
N GLU A 365 3.22 -16.63 12.17
CA GLU A 365 4.50 -16.15 11.65
C GLU A 365 4.57 -14.64 11.69
N ALA A 366 5.59 -14.11 12.33
CA ALA A 366 5.90 -12.68 12.32
C ALA A 366 6.68 -12.32 11.05
N ARG A 367 6.26 -11.26 10.39
CA ARG A 367 6.90 -10.72 9.19
C ARG A 367 7.11 -9.23 9.30
N GLU A 368 8.03 -8.70 8.50
CA GLU A 368 8.29 -7.27 8.45
C GLU A 368 8.70 -6.80 7.06
N VAL A 369 8.48 -5.52 6.79
CA VAL A 369 9.02 -4.79 5.64
C VAL A 369 9.59 -3.46 6.10
N GLU A 370 10.77 -3.10 5.58
CA GLU A 370 11.42 -1.83 5.92
C GLU A 370 10.65 -0.63 5.40
N HIS A 371 10.34 -0.62 4.11
CA HIS A 371 9.61 0.47 3.47
C HIS A 371 8.15 0.08 3.28
N ALA A 372 7.28 0.43 4.22
CA ALA A 372 5.84 0.18 4.08
C ALA A 372 5.09 1.43 3.61
N TYR A 373 5.28 2.54 4.33
CA TYR A 373 4.68 3.83 3.98
C TYR A 373 5.72 4.94 4.00
N VAL A 374 5.67 5.81 3.01
CA VAL A 374 6.45 7.05 2.98
C VAL A 374 5.78 8.09 3.87
N VAL A 375 6.57 8.86 4.61
CA VAL A 375 6.07 9.93 5.48
C VAL A 375 5.96 11.22 4.68
N PHE A 376 4.79 11.83 4.70
CA PHE A 376 4.46 13.07 3.99
C PHE A 376 4.60 14.27 4.92
N ASP A 377 5.80 14.54 5.40
CA ASP A 377 6.09 15.70 6.22
C ASP A 377 6.39 16.97 5.38
N ALA A 378 6.67 18.07 6.03
CA ALA A 378 6.94 19.34 5.35
C ALA A 378 8.18 19.31 4.44
N ALA A 379 9.15 18.43 4.69
CA ALA A 379 10.34 18.28 3.87
C ALA A 379 10.12 17.42 2.62
N TRP A 380 9.12 16.55 2.64
CA TRP A 380 8.88 15.52 1.63
C TRP A 380 8.80 16.07 0.20
N GLU A 381 7.99 17.11 -0.04
CA GLU A 381 7.72 17.61 -1.38
C GLU A 381 8.99 18.21 -2.01
N ALA A 382 9.69 19.07 -1.27
CA ALA A 382 10.92 19.72 -1.73
C ALA A 382 12.05 18.72 -1.94
N ALA A 383 12.25 17.80 -0.99
CA ALA A 383 13.27 16.76 -1.11
C ALA A 383 13.01 15.87 -2.32
N ARG A 384 11.79 15.40 -2.48
CA ARG A 384 11.37 14.56 -3.61
C ARG A 384 11.57 15.30 -4.95
N ALA A 385 11.17 16.56 -5.05
CA ALA A 385 11.36 17.36 -6.27
C ALA A 385 12.84 17.52 -6.61
N THR A 386 13.69 17.80 -5.63
CA THR A 386 15.15 17.90 -5.81
C THR A 386 15.73 16.59 -6.36
N LEU A 387 15.35 15.46 -5.75
CA LEU A 387 15.87 14.14 -6.14
C LEU A 387 15.42 13.73 -7.53
N LEU A 388 14.12 13.79 -7.81
CA LEU A 388 13.59 13.37 -9.11
C LEU A 388 14.05 14.30 -10.23
N GLY A 389 14.13 15.61 -10.00
CA GLY A 389 14.62 16.57 -10.98
C GLY A 389 16.10 16.34 -11.32
N TRP A 390 16.93 16.06 -10.32
CA TRP A 390 18.34 15.75 -10.56
C TRP A 390 18.53 14.44 -11.33
N LEU A 391 17.81 13.36 -10.93
CA LEU A 391 17.87 12.06 -11.60
C LEU A 391 17.40 12.14 -13.06
N GLU A 392 16.34 12.89 -13.32
CA GLU A 392 15.83 13.12 -14.69
C GLU A 392 16.92 13.74 -15.59
N GLY A 393 17.70 14.69 -15.08
CA GLY A 393 18.86 15.27 -15.77
C GLY A 393 19.99 14.27 -16.06
N GLN A 394 20.01 13.12 -15.39
CA GLN A 394 20.96 12.03 -15.61
C GLN A 394 20.40 10.90 -16.50
N ALA A 395 19.28 11.10 -17.17
CA ALA A 395 18.54 10.08 -17.91
C ALA A 395 18.11 8.90 -17.01
N ILE A 396 17.75 9.19 -15.76
CA ILE A 396 17.25 8.23 -14.77
C ILE A 396 15.83 8.61 -14.36
N ARG A 397 14.87 7.73 -14.62
CA ARG A 397 13.48 7.85 -14.16
C ARG A 397 13.28 6.99 -12.91
N SER A 398 13.15 7.62 -11.74
CA SER A 398 12.77 6.92 -10.53
C SER A 398 11.25 7.02 -10.35
N CYS A 399 10.54 5.90 -10.24
CA CYS A 399 9.07 5.86 -10.27
C CYS A 399 8.47 4.67 -9.50
N GLY A 400 7.13 4.62 -9.46
CA GLY A 400 6.40 3.65 -8.65
C GLY A 400 6.34 4.06 -7.18
N ARG A 401 5.82 3.18 -6.30
CA ARG A 401 5.55 3.51 -4.90
C ARG A 401 6.80 3.99 -4.15
N TYR A 402 7.89 3.26 -4.25
CA TYR A 402 9.12 3.55 -3.50
C TYR A 402 10.15 4.32 -4.32
N GLY A 403 10.24 4.09 -5.62
CA GLY A 403 11.09 4.88 -6.51
C GLY A 403 10.58 6.31 -6.68
N GLY A 404 9.26 6.49 -6.75
CA GLY A 404 8.63 7.82 -6.76
C GLY A 404 8.44 8.44 -5.38
N TRP A 405 8.67 7.67 -4.29
CA TRP A 405 8.46 8.05 -2.89
C TRP A 405 7.08 8.64 -2.63
N VAL A 406 6.05 7.87 -3.03
CA VAL A 406 4.63 8.26 -2.97
C VAL A 406 3.76 7.12 -2.44
N TYR A 407 2.52 7.44 -2.05
CA TYR A 407 1.51 6.44 -1.75
C TYR A 407 0.81 6.01 -3.03
N ASN A 408 1.13 4.81 -3.51
CA ASN A 408 0.53 4.21 -4.70
C ASN A 408 -0.10 2.85 -4.36
N GLY A 409 -1.29 2.60 -4.91
CA GLY A 409 -1.85 1.25 -5.00
C GLY A 409 -1.19 0.44 -6.15
N MET A 410 -1.62 -0.80 -6.32
CA MET A 410 -1.08 -1.68 -7.37
C MET A 410 -1.38 -1.14 -8.76
N GLU A 411 -2.58 -0.63 -9.02
CA GLU A 411 -2.93 0.02 -10.29
C GLU A 411 -2.05 1.23 -10.59
N ASP A 412 -1.84 2.10 -9.58
CA ASP A 412 -0.96 3.27 -9.73
C ASP A 412 0.48 2.85 -10.08
N CYS A 413 0.94 1.72 -9.56
CA CYS A 413 2.24 1.15 -9.90
C CYS A 413 2.30 0.67 -11.35
N LEU A 414 1.24 0.05 -11.85
CA LEU A 414 1.15 -0.38 -13.25
C LEU A 414 1.10 0.82 -14.21
N ILE A 415 0.33 1.87 -13.86
CA ILE A 415 0.28 3.14 -14.60
C ILE A 415 1.66 3.80 -14.63
N ALA A 416 2.33 3.93 -13.47
CA ALA A 416 3.67 4.50 -13.39
C ALA A 416 4.68 3.74 -14.27
N GLY A 417 4.52 2.43 -14.40
CA GLY A 417 5.33 1.60 -15.28
C GLY A 417 5.09 1.90 -16.76
N ARG A 418 3.83 2.02 -17.18
CA ARG A 418 3.46 2.42 -18.55
C ARG A 418 4.04 3.77 -18.91
N ASP A 419 3.91 4.74 -18.01
CA ASP A 419 4.39 6.10 -18.23
C ASP A 419 5.93 6.16 -18.26
N ALA A 420 6.60 5.33 -17.46
CA ALA A 420 8.06 5.19 -17.47
C ALA A 420 8.58 4.56 -18.78
N ALA A 421 7.85 3.61 -19.36
CA ALA A 421 8.17 3.03 -20.66
C ALA A 421 8.07 4.08 -21.78
N THR A 422 7.04 4.91 -21.75
CA THR A 422 6.87 6.03 -22.70
C THR A 422 8.01 7.01 -22.59
N TRP A 423 8.40 7.40 -21.37
CA TRP A 423 9.53 8.27 -21.12
C TRP A 423 10.85 7.67 -21.62
N ALA A 424 11.12 6.39 -21.31
CA ALA A 424 12.33 5.70 -21.75
C ALA A 424 12.45 5.66 -23.27
N SER A 425 11.33 5.47 -23.98
CA SER A 425 11.30 5.52 -25.44
C SER A 425 11.78 6.83 -26.02
N GLY A 426 11.55 7.95 -25.32
CA GLY A 426 12.07 9.28 -25.73
C GLY A 426 13.60 9.41 -25.62
N HIS A 427 14.26 8.60 -24.79
CA HIS A 427 15.69 8.66 -24.51
C HIS A 427 16.51 7.61 -25.29
N VAL A 428 15.87 6.64 -25.91
CA VAL A 428 16.53 5.62 -26.72
C VAL A 428 16.63 6.11 -28.18
N PRO A 429 17.80 6.06 -28.82
CA PRO A 429 17.96 6.39 -30.23
C PRO A 429 17.00 5.60 -31.12
N LYS A 430 16.49 6.26 -32.19
CA LYS A 430 15.49 5.60 -33.07
C LYS A 430 16.01 4.31 -33.69
N GLU A 431 17.30 4.24 -34.00
CA GLU A 431 17.98 3.08 -34.58
C GLU A 431 18.04 1.87 -33.62
N ALA A 432 17.94 2.09 -32.31
CA ALA A 432 17.94 1.03 -31.30
C ALA A 432 16.52 0.56 -30.89
N ARG A 433 15.48 1.11 -31.55
CA ARG A 433 14.06 0.75 -31.28
C ARG A 433 13.52 -0.34 -32.21
N ALA A 434 14.30 -0.74 -33.24
CA ALA A 434 13.94 -1.73 -34.25
C ALA A 434 14.23 -3.16 -33.82
#